data_c26d6bd55ffc448b83d3f4f31e4a1da8
#
_entry.id   c26d6bd55ffc448b83d3f4f31e4a1da8
#
_cell.length_a   1.000
_cell.length_b   1.000
_cell.length_c   1.000
_cell.angle_alpha   90.00
_cell.angle_beta   90.00
_cell.angle_gamma   90.00
#
_symmetry.space_group_name_H-M   'P 1'
#
loop_
_entity.id
_entity.type
_entity.pdbx_description
1 polymer ?
#
loop_
_entity_poly.entity_id
_entity_poly.type
_entity_poly.pdbx_seq_one_letter_code
_entity_poly.pdbx_strand_id
1 'polypeptide(L)'
;QATALTTGVVAGSVGLAMVLGHWYLTVPKLKVEHLIRLNNVCKWCMAASLVLVALTCLVYKEQIIAADARPLFGPWGWFFLGTRLTVGLVLPMVFAYMVDGSLKLGNTRSATGILYASTVLVLIGAAISISLQQSYGVPL
;
A
#
# COMPACT_ATOMS: atom_id res chain seq x y z
N GLN A 1 -0.15 -12.91 -10.66
CA GLN A 1 -1.35 -12.12 -11.05
C GLN A 1 -2.14 -11.64 -9.82
N ALA A 2 -2.34 -12.47 -8.79
CA ALA A 2 -3.09 -12.06 -7.59
C ALA A 2 -2.47 -10.86 -6.87
N THR A 3 -1.15 -10.82 -6.72
CA THR A 3 -0.42 -9.70 -6.09
C THR A 3 -0.49 -8.40 -6.91
N ALA A 4 -0.48 -8.48 -8.24
CA ALA A 4 -0.68 -7.32 -9.10
C ALA A 4 -2.09 -6.74 -8.94
N LEU A 5 -3.11 -7.59 -8.85
CA LEU A 5 -4.49 -7.17 -8.59
C LEU A 5 -4.62 -6.51 -7.22
N THR A 6 -4.07 -7.10 -6.17
CA THR A 6 -4.12 -6.49 -4.82
C THR A 6 -3.35 -5.19 -4.74
N THR A 7 -2.21 -5.07 -5.42
CA THR A 7 -1.45 -3.81 -5.51
C THR A 7 -2.30 -2.72 -6.19
N GLY A 8 -3.00 -3.07 -7.28
CA GLY A 8 -3.92 -2.16 -7.95
C GLY A 8 -5.10 -1.75 -7.08
N VAL A 9 -5.68 -2.68 -6.33
CA VAL A 9 -6.78 -2.41 -5.39
C VAL A 9 -6.33 -1.52 -4.25
N VAL A 10 -5.13 -1.74 -3.68
CA VAL A 10 -4.55 -0.86 -2.64
C VAL A 10 -4.34 0.54 -3.19
N ALA A 11 -3.69 0.68 -4.34
CA ALA A 11 -3.44 1.99 -4.96
C ALA A 11 -4.75 2.72 -5.30
N GLY A 12 -5.73 2.00 -5.85
CA GLY A 12 -7.04 2.56 -6.19
C GLY A 12 -7.84 2.99 -4.96
N SER A 13 -7.87 2.17 -3.91
CA SER A 13 -8.61 2.49 -2.68
C SER A 13 -8.02 3.69 -1.95
N VAL A 14 -6.70 3.78 -1.84
CA VAL A 14 -6.01 4.92 -1.19
C VAL A 14 -6.15 6.19 -2.04
N GLY A 15 -6.02 6.08 -3.37
CA GLY A 15 -6.25 7.19 -4.28
C GLY A 15 -7.68 7.72 -4.20
N LEU A 16 -8.68 6.83 -4.14
CA LEU A 16 -10.07 7.21 -3.96
C LEU A 16 -10.31 7.90 -2.60
N ALA A 17 -9.69 7.39 -1.52
CA ALA A 17 -9.75 8.02 -0.20
C ALA A 17 -9.12 9.43 -0.20
N MET A 18 -8.02 9.60 -0.92
CA MET A 18 -7.38 10.91 -1.11
C MET A 18 -8.30 11.90 -1.84
N VAL A 19 -8.91 11.49 -2.96
CA VAL A 19 -9.83 12.32 -3.74
C VAL A 19 -11.05 12.69 -2.90
N LEU A 20 -11.63 11.72 -2.18
CA LEU A 20 -12.75 11.97 -1.28
C LEU A 20 -12.35 12.95 -0.15
N GLY A 21 -11.17 12.75 0.44
CA GLY A 21 -10.61 13.65 1.45
C GLY A 21 -10.46 15.08 0.92
N HIS A 22 -10.03 15.25 -0.32
CA HIS A 22 -9.96 16.56 -0.96
C HIS A 22 -11.36 17.20 -1.10
N TRP A 23 -12.38 16.42 -1.46
CA TRP A 23 -13.77 16.89 -1.53
C TRP A 23 -14.28 17.39 -0.19
N TYR A 24 -13.86 16.80 0.93
CA TYR A 24 -14.22 17.28 2.27
C TYR A 24 -13.66 18.67 2.59
N LEU A 25 -12.63 19.11 1.87
CA LEU A 25 -12.08 20.47 2.05
C LEU A 25 -12.90 21.53 1.30
N THR A 26 -13.58 21.15 0.21
CA THR A 26 -14.29 22.05 -0.69
C THR A 26 -15.78 22.08 -0.45
N VAL A 27 -16.39 20.97 -0.02
CA VAL A 27 -17.83 20.84 0.19
C VAL A 27 -18.15 20.76 1.69
N PRO A 28 -18.74 21.81 2.28
CA PRO A 28 -19.15 21.79 3.68
C PRO A 28 -20.32 20.82 3.90
N LYS A 29 -20.35 20.14 5.08
CA LYS A 29 -21.43 19.25 5.56
C LYS A 29 -21.42 17.82 5.00
N LEU A 30 -20.34 17.33 4.36
CA LEU A 30 -20.23 15.91 4.06
C LEU A 30 -20.04 15.09 5.37
N LYS A 31 -20.75 13.95 5.46
CA LYS A 31 -20.65 13.06 6.63
C LYS A 31 -19.29 12.37 6.65
N VAL A 32 -18.48 12.60 7.67
CA VAL A 32 -17.14 12.02 7.86
C VAL A 32 -17.14 10.48 7.85
N GLU A 33 -18.30 9.87 8.14
CA GLU A 33 -18.49 8.42 8.14
C GLU A 33 -18.09 7.73 6.83
N HIS A 34 -18.30 8.37 5.68
CA HIS A 34 -17.93 7.80 4.38
C HIS A 34 -16.40 7.68 4.24
N LEU A 35 -15.67 8.71 4.70
CA LEU A 35 -14.21 8.69 4.66
C LEU A 35 -13.64 7.65 5.64
N ILE A 36 -14.25 7.51 6.82
CA ILE A 36 -13.88 6.47 7.79
C ILE A 36 -14.10 5.06 7.20
N ARG A 37 -15.26 4.82 6.57
CA ARG A 37 -15.53 3.52 5.93
C ARG A 37 -14.52 3.22 4.84
N LEU A 38 -14.23 4.19 3.98
CA LEU A 38 -13.25 4.03 2.90
C LEU A 38 -11.84 3.79 3.45
N ASN A 39 -11.43 4.52 4.49
CA ASN A 39 -10.15 4.28 5.16
C ASN A 39 -10.06 2.88 5.79
N ASN A 40 -11.17 2.34 6.32
CA ASN A 40 -11.23 0.96 6.78
C ASN A 40 -11.03 -0.04 5.63
N VAL A 41 -11.66 0.19 4.48
CA VAL A 41 -11.42 -0.62 3.28
C VAL A 41 -9.95 -0.59 2.88
N CYS A 42 -9.30 0.59 2.87
CA CYS A 42 -7.86 0.72 2.60
C CYS A 42 -7.03 -0.14 3.55
N LYS A 43 -7.32 -0.12 4.84
CA LYS A 43 -6.61 -0.95 5.84
C LYS A 43 -6.75 -2.45 5.55
N TRP A 44 -7.95 -2.91 5.24
CA TRP A 44 -8.17 -4.32 4.88
C TRP A 44 -7.46 -4.72 3.59
N CYS A 45 -7.49 -3.87 2.56
CA CYS A 45 -6.77 -4.10 1.31
C CYS A 45 -5.25 -4.18 1.53
N MET A 46 -4.69 -3.30 2.36
CA MET A 46 -3.27 -3.31 2.72
C MET A 46 -2.90 -4.57 3.51
N ALA A 47 -3.72 -4.98 4.48
CA ALA A 47 -3.51 -6.20 5.25
C ALA A 47 -3.55 -7.44 4.35
N ALA A 48 -4.54 -7.54 3.46
CA ALA A 48 -4.64 -8.62 2.48
C ALA A 48 -3.43 -8.67 1.53
N SER A 49 -2.97 -7.50 1.06
CA SER A 49 -1.78 -7.41 0.21
C SER A 49 -0.52 -7.87 0.96
N LEU A 50 -0.38 -7.51 2.23
CA LEU A 50 0.75 -7.93 3.06
C LEU A 50 0.78 -9.45 3.27
N VAL A 51 -0.39 -10.05 3.54
CA VAL A 51 -0.52 -11.51 3.67
C VAL A 51 -0.17 -12.20 2.36
N LEU A 52 -0.65 -11.69 1.22
CA LEU A 52 -0.35 -12.28 -0.09
C LEU A 52 1.12 -12.17 -0.46
N VAL A 53 1.79 -11.06 -0.17
CA VAL A 53 3.23 -10.92 -0.36
C VAL A 53 3.98 -11.93 0.50
N ALA A 54 3.61 -12.09 1.78
CA ALA A 54 4.21 -13.08 2.67
C ALA A 54 4.01 -14.51 2.16
N LEU A 55 2.79 -14.86 1.72
CA LEU A 55 2.51 -16.18 1.13
C LEU A 55 3.30 -16.42 -0.15
N THR A 56 3.41 -15.40 -1.01
CA THR A 56 4.22 -15.50 -2.24
C THR A 56 5.69 -15.77 -1.90
N CYS A 57 6.25 -15.07 -0.94
CA CYS A 57 7.62 -15.30 -0.49
C CYS A 57 7.82 -16.73 0.05
N LEU A 58 6.84 -17.29 0.75
CA LEU A 58 6.90 -18.66 1.27
C LEU A 58 6.81 -19.71 0.15
N VAL A 59 5.85 -19.54 -0.77
CA VAL A 59 5.63 -20.50 -1.87
C VAL A 59 6.77 -20.51 -2.87
N TYR A 60 7.33 -19.36 -3.19
CA TYR A 60 8.39 -19.22 -4.19
C TYR A 60 9.80 -19.32 -3.57
N LYS A 61 9.92 -19.63 -2.28
CA LYS A 61 11.20 -19.70 -1.57
C LYS A 61 12.23 -20.55 -2.29
N GLU A 62 11.86 -21.75 -2.74
CA GLU A 62 12.79 -22.68 -3.41
C GLU A 62 13.18 -22.19 -4.81
N GLN A 63 12.26 -21.63 -5.58
CA GLN A 63 12.53 -21.07 -6.90
C GLN A 63 13.38 -19.79 -6.81
N ILE A 64 13.18 -19.00 -5.78
CA ILE A 64 13.95 -17.78 -5.49
C ILE A 64 15.39 -18.12 -5.13
N ILE A 65 15.62 -19.23 -4.40
CA ILE A 65 16.96 -19.72 -4.01
C ILE A 65 17.66 -20.37 -5.19
N ALA A 66 16.93 -21.06 -6.09
CA ALA A 66 17.48 -21.76 -7.24
C ALA A 66 17.81 -20.88 -8.46
N ALA A 67 17.42 -19.61 -8.45
CA ALA A 67 17.68 -18.67 -9.54
C ALA A 67 19.14 -18.18 -9.50
N ASP A 68 20.02 -18.87 -10.23
CA ASP A 68 21.49 -18.61 -10.27
C ASP A 68 21.88 -17.20 -10.75
N ALA A 69 21.03 -16.50 -11.49
CA ALA A 69 21.43 -15.27 -12.15
C ALA A 69 21.26 -13.98 -11.30
N ARG A 70 20.25 -13.92 -10.44
CA ARG A 70 20.00 -12.78 -9.51
C ARG A 70 19.20 -13.25 -8.31
N PRO A 71 19.85 -13.63 -7.19
CA PRO A 71 19.12 -14.08 -6.00
C PRO A 71 18.26 -12.93 -5.43
N LEU A 72 16.96 -13.15 -5.30
CA LEU A 72 16.07 -12.19 -4.64
C LEU A 72 16.52 -11.89 -3.19
N PHE A 73 17.19 -12.84 -2.55
CA PHE A 73 17.82 -12.69 -1.24
C PHE A 73 19.25 -12.13 -1.29
N GLY A 74 19.70 -11.63 -2.45
CA GLY A 74 20.91 -10.82 -2.53
C GLY A 74 20.69 -9.39 -2.00
N PRO A 75 21.78 -8.59 -1.82
CA PRO A 75 21.70 -7.26 -1.21
C PRO A 75 20.69 -6.34 -1.89
N TRP A 76 20.62 -6.37 -3.22
CA TRP A 76 19.67 -5.56 -4.00
C TRP A 76 18.22 -6.05 -3.89
N GLY A 77 18.00 -7.36 -3.92
CA GLY A 77 16.65 -7.93 -3.78
C GLY A 77 16.08 -7.68 -2.39
N TRP A 78 16.88 -7.81 -1.33
CA TRP A 78 16.49 -7.42 0.03
C TRP A 78 16.15 -5.94 0.13
N PHE A 79 16.90 -5.07 -0.54
CA PHE A 79 16.61 -3.65 -0.56
C PHE A 79 15.25 -3.38 -1.22
N PHE A 80 14.99 -3.94 -2.40
CA PHE A 80 13.71 -3.75 -3.09
C PHE A 80 12.54 -4.37 -2.32
N LEU A 81 12.69 -5.58 -1.81
CA LEU A 81 11.66 -6.25 -1.01
C LEU A 81 11.39 -5.49 0.30
N GLY A 82 12.43 -5.09 0.99
CA GLY A 82 12.32 -4.28 2.21
C GLY A 82 11.61 -2.94 1.96
N THR A 83 11.97 -2.25 0.88
CA THR A 83 11.31 -0.98 0.49
C THR A 83 9.87 -1.23 0.08
N ARG A 84 9.57 -2.31 -0.65
CA ARG A 84 8.19 -2.69 -1.01
C ARG A 84 7.32 -2.90 0.22
N LEU A 85 7.83 -3.62 1.22
CA LEU A 85 7.09 -3.89 2.45
C LEU A 85 6.97 -2.64 3.32
N THR A 86 8.09 -1.96 3.60
CA THR A 86 8.09 -0.82 4.53
C THR A 86 7.40 0.40 3.93
N VAL A 87 7.84 0.87 2.77
CA VAL A 87 7.34 2.10 2.15
C VAL A 87 6.00 1.86 1.45
N GLY A 88 5.82 0.71 0.79
CA GLY A 88 4.63 0.43 0.02
C GLY A 88 3.43 -0.08 0.82
N LEU A 89 3.63 -0.65 2.01
CA LEU A 89 2.54 -1.26 2.79
C LEU A 89 2.54 -0.83 4.26
N VAL A 90 3.65 -0.96 4.99
CA VAL A 90 3.68 -0.70 6.45
C VAL A 90 3.46 0.78 6.76
N LEU A 91 4.20 1.68 6.12
CA LEU A 91 4.03 3.13 6.33
C LEU A 91 2.63 3.63 5.94
N PRO A 92 2.06 3.29 4.75
CA PRO A 92 0.69 3.63 4.43
C PRO A 92 -0.33 3.07 5.43
N MET A 93 -0.09 1.88 5.98
CA MET A 93 -0.95 1.31 7.01
C MET A 93 -0.91 2.11 8.31
N VAL A 94 0.28 2.53 8.76
CA VAL A 94 0.42 3.46 9.91
C VAL A 94 -0.31 4.76 9.63
N PHE A 95 -0.16 5.31 8.42
CA PHE A 95 -0.87 6.53 8.02
C PHE A 95 -2.39 6.36 8.03
N ALA A 96 -2.91 5.20 7.63
CA ALA A 96 -4.34 4.91 7.71
C ALA A 96 -4.88 4.94 9.15
N TYR A 97 -4.09 4.48 10.14
CA TYR A 97 -4.44 4.66 11.56
C TYR A 97 -4.36 6.11 12.01
N MET A 98 -3.38 6.89 11.52
CA MET A 98 -3.30 8.32 11.82
C MET A 98 -4.47 9.10 11.22
N VAL A 99 -4.95 8.71 10.04
CA VAL A 99 -6.19 9.25 9.44
C VAL A 99 -7.38 9.02 10.35
N ASP A 100 -7.58 7.82 10.88
CA ASP A 100 -8.66 7.55 11.85
C ASP A 100 -8.57 8.45 13.09
N GLY A 101 -7.37 8.63 13.63
CA GLY A 101 -7.14 9.54 14.76
C GLY A 101 -7.55 10.98 14.43
N SER A 102 -7.12 11.47 13.27
CA SER A 102 -7.45 12.83 12.81
C SER A 102 -8.96 13.02 12.57
N LEU A 103 -9.63 12.01 11.99
CA LEU A 103 -11.07 12.05 11.74
C LEU A 103 -11.89 12.00 13.03
N LYS A 104 -11.45 11.23 14.04
CA LYS A 104 -12.10 11.21 15.37
C LYS A 104 -12.06 12.57 16.07
N LEU A 105 -11.00 13.36 15.81
CA LEU A 105 -10.85 14.72 16.31
C LEU A 105 -11.53 15.77 15.41
N GLY A 106 -12.27 15.35 14.38
CA GLY A 106 -12.93 16.25 13.43
C GLY A 106 -11.98 16.99 12.49
N ASN A 107 -10.69 16.64 12.46
CA ASN A 107 -9.69 17.34 11.65
C ASN A 107 -9.54 16.69 10.26
N THR A 108 -10.46 17.03 9.36
CA THR A 108 -10.46 16.52 7.98
C THR A 108 -9.27 17.04 7.16
N ARG A 109 -8.76 18.24 7.45
CA ARG A 109 -7.59 18.80 6.75
C ARG A 109 -6.33 17.97 7.00
N SER A 110 -6.07 17.63 8.26
CA SER A 110 -4.94 16.76 8.63
C SER A 110 -5.11 15.37 8.01
N ALA A 111 -6.30 14.76 8.12
CA ALA A 111 -6.59 13.47 7.51
C ALA A 111 -6.32 13.46 6.00
N THR A 112 -6.73 14.49 5.29
CA THR A 112 -6.48 14.62 3.84
C THR A 112 -5.00 14.73 3.53
N GLY A 113 -4.23 15.53 4.28
CA GLY A 113 -2.78 15.63 4.11
C GLY A 113 -2.07 14.28 4.28
N ILE A 114 -2.47 13.50 5.28
CA ILE A 114 -1.92 12.15 5.52
C ILE A 114 -2.29 11.20 4.35
N LEU A 115 -3.51 11.31 3.80
CA LEU A 115 -3.92 10.50 2.63
C LEU A 115 -3.12 10.82 1.38
N TYR A 116 -2.76 12.10 1.14
CA TYR A 116 -1.86 12.47 0.05
C TYR A 116 -0.49 11.80 0.19
N ALA A 117 0.13 11.90 1.37
CA ALA A 117 1.41 11.26 1.64
C ALA A 117 1.30 9.73 1.49
N SER A 118 0.24 9.11 2.01
CA SER A 118 -0.03 7.69 1.87
C SER A 118 -0.14 7.25 0.40
N THR A 119 -0.82 8.04 -0.43
CA THR A 119 -0.96 7.77 -1.88
C THR A 119 0.40 7.73 -2.56
N VAL A 120 1.27 8.70 -2.29
CA VAL A 120 2.63 8.73 -2.86
C VAL A 120 3.43 7.49 -2.45
N LEU A 121 3.39 7.10 -1.17
CA LEU A 121 4.08 5.91 -0.68
C LEU A 121 3.58 4.62 -1.35
N VAL A 122 2.25 4.48 -1.50
CA VAL A 122 1.65 3.32 -2.17
C VAL A 122 2.05 3.27 -3.65
N LEU A 123 2.10 4.40 -4.35
CA LEU A 123 2.55 4.46 -5.75
C LEU A 123 4.03 4.06 -5.89
N ILE A 124 4.90 4.52 -4.99
CA ILE A 124 6.30 4.07 -4.94
C ILE A 124 6.36 2.55 -4.72
N GLY A 125 5.59 2.03 -3.78
CA GLY A 125 5.50 0.60 -3.52
C GLY A 125 5.00 -0.20 -4.73
N ALA A 126 4.01 0.33 -5.47
CA ALA A 126 3.51 -0.29 -6.70
C ALA A 126 4.57 -0.32 -7.80
N ALA A 127 5.33 0.76 -7.99
CA ALA A 127 6.42 0.82 -8.95
C ALA A 127 7.53 -0.20 -8.62
N ILE A 128 7.87 -0.35 -7.33
CA ILE A 128 8.84 -1.36 -6.87
C ILE A 128 8.30 -2.78 -7.10
N SER A 129 7.01 -3.04 -6.88
CA SER A 129 6.39 -4.34 -7.16
C SER A 129 6.54 -4.72 -8.65
N ILE A 130 6.29 -3.78 -9.56
CA ILE A 130 6.48 -3.98 -11.00
C ILE A 130 7.96 -4.25 -11.32
N SER A 131 8.88 -3.49 -10.75
CA SER A 131 10.33 -3.70 -10.91
C SER A 131 10.77 -5.07 -10.43
N LEU A 132 10.28 -5.54 -9.29
CA LEU A 132 10.56 -6.87 -8.75
C LEU A 132 10.06 -7.97 -9.67
N GLN A 133 8.83 -7.82 -10.20
CA GLN A 133 8.26 -8.77 -11.14
C GLN A 133 9.09 -8.85 -12.43
N GLN A 134 9.52 -7.71 -12.97
CA GLN A 134 10.33 -7.67 -14.21
C GLN A 134 11.76 -8.21 -14.01
N SER A 135 12.37 -7.91 -12.86
CA SER A 135 13.77 -8.27 -12.62
C SER A 135 13.95 -9.70 -12.11
N TYR A 136 12.99 -10.22 -11.36
CA TYR A 136 13.10 -11.51 -10.67
C TYR A 136 12.03 -12.52 -11.08
N GLY A 137 11.05 -12.14 -11.91
CA GLY A 137 9.96 -13.00 -12.35
C GLY A 137 8.98 -13.41 -11.24
N VAL A 138 9.12 -12.83 -10.05
CA VAL A 138 8.30 -13.17 -8.87
C VAL A 138 7.22 -12.09 -8.71
N PRO A 139 5.94 -12.47 -8.68
CA PRO A 139 4.84 -11.52 -8.50
C PRO A 139 4.71 -11.08 -7.02
N LEU A 140 5.45 -10.06 -6.61
CA LEU A 140 5.52 -9.52 -5.24
C LEU A 140 4.86 -8.15 -5.12
#